data_cc82d99ad29d55f65d01941d0d7f5533
#
_entry.id   cc82d99ad29d55f65d01941d0d7f5533
#
_cell.length_a   1.000
_cell.length_b   1.000
_cell.length_c   1.000
_cell.angle_alpha   90.00
_cell.angle_beta   90.00
_cell.angle_gamma   90.00
#
_symmetry.space_group_name_H-M   'P 1'
#
loop_
_entity.id
_entity.type
_entity.pdbx_description
1 polymer ?
#
loop_
_entity_poly.entity_id
_entity_poly.type
_entity_poly.pdbx_seq_one_letter_code
_entity_poly.pdbx_strand_id
1 'polypeptide(L)'
;MSNYVERCIELCKQKNPGELEFHQTVEEVLSSLTPVIEQQPEYEEAALLERLTEPERGVTFRVVWVDDAGKVQVNKGYRYQFNSAIGPYKGGLRFAPNVYPGIIKFLGFEQIFKNSLTGLPIGGGKGGSDFDPNGKSDAEVMRFCQAVMTELYRHIGPNTDVPAGDLGVGGREIGYLFGQYKRIVDKYEGVLTGKGIPFGGLLGRSEATGFGIVWYAEEMLKANGEDMKDKVVGISGFLSLIHI
;
A
#
# COMPACT_ATOMS: atom_id res chain seq x y z
N MET A 1 12.53 -24.75 9.88
CA MET A 1 11.40 -23.85 10.15
C MET A 1 10.63 -24.35 11.35
N SER A 2 10.11 -23.49 12.21
CA SER A 2 9.26 -23.96 13.31
C SER A 2 7.95 -24.53 12.73
N ASN A 3 7.42 -25.58 13.35
CA ASN A 3 6.16 -26.21 12.93
C ASN A 3 5.00 -25.19 12.90
N TYR A 4 5.02 -24.18 13.78
CA TYR A 4 4.04 -23.10 13.82
C TYR A 4 4.09 -22.24 12.56
N VAL A 5 5.28 -21.80 12.13
CA VAL A 5 5.46 -20.97 10.92
C VAL A 5 4.96 -21.71 9.68
N GLU A 6 5.38 -22.96 9.49
CA GLU A 6 4.93 -23.78 8.35
C GLU A 6 3.41 -23.95 8.31
N ARG A 7 2.81 -24.24 9.47
CA ARG A 7 1.35 -24.38 9.59
C ARG A 7 0.62 -23.08 9.22
N CYS A 8 1.13 -21.92 9.63
CA CYS A 8 0.52 -20.64 9.30
C CYS A 8 0.63 -20.30 7.81
N ILE A 9 1.77 -20.61 7.17
CA ILE A 9 1.96 -20.45 5.72
C ILE A 9 0.93 -21.32 4.96
N GLU A 10 0.82 -22.59 5.31
CA GLU A 10 -0.12 -23.50 4.65
C GLU A 10 -1.59 -23.08 4.87
N LEU A 11 -1.93 -22.65 6.09
CA LEU A 11 -3.26 -22.11 6.39
C LEU A 11 -3.57 -20.87 5.54
N CYS A 12 -2.62 -19.97 5.37
CA CYS A 12 -2.78 -18.78 4.53
C CYS A 12 -3.02 -19.17 3.07
N LYS A 13 -2.26 -20.12 2.53
CA LYS A 13 -2.43 -20.63 1.16
C LYS A 13 -3.82 -21.25 0.96
N GLN A 14 -4.29 -22.04 1.91
CA GLN A 14 -5.62 -22.68 1.86
C GLN A 14 -6.77 -21.67 1.88
N LYS A 15 -6.65 -20.61 2.70
CA LYS A 15 -7.67 -19.57 2.81
C LYS A 15 -7.72 -18.61 1.60
N ASN A 16 -6.65 -18.50 0.84
CA ASN A 16 -6.50 -17.52 -0.24
C ASN A 16 -6.17 -18.22 -1.59
N PRO A 17 -7.01 -19.13 -2.09
CA PRO A 17 -6.72 -19.91 -3.28
C PRO A 17 -6.51 -19.02 -4.51
N GLY A 18 -5.41 -19.25 -5.24
CA GLY A 18 -5.08 -18.51 -6.46
C GLY A 18 -4.41 -17.14 -6.27
N GLU A 19 -4.14 -16.73 -5.03
CA GLU A 19 -3.48 -15.46 -4.72
C GLU A 19 -1.95 -15.67 -4.62
N LEU A 20 -1.30 -16.01 -5.72
CA LEU A 20 0.09 -16.49 -5.74
C LEU A 20 1.10 -15.48 -5.19
N GLU A 21 0.96 -14.21 -5.53
CA GLU A 21 1.86 -13.15 -5.03
C GLU A 21 1.73 -12.99 -3.51
N PHE A 22 0.52 -13.12 -2.99
CA PHE A 22 0.30 -13.08 -1.55
C PHE A 22 0.90 -14.31 -0.86
N HIS A 23 0.74 -15.51 -1.44
CA HIS A 23 1.36 -16.73 -0.91
C HIS A 23 2.88 -16.62 -0.82
N GLN A 24 3.52 -16.17 -1.91
CA GLN A 24 4.96 -15.99 -1.97
C GLN A 24 5.45 -15.02 -0.89
N THR A 25 4.82 -13.87 -0.79
CA THR A 25 5.22 -12.84 0.19
C THR A 25 5.05 -13.31 1.63
N VAL A 26 3.95 -13.99 1.93
CA VAL A 26 3.74 -14.57 3.27
C VAL A 26 4.81 -15.61 3.59
N GLU A 27 5.13 -16.49 2.65
CA GLU A 27 6.18 -17.50 2.84
C GLU A 27 7.55 -16.88 3.09
N GLU A 28 7.95 -15.90 2.30
CA GLU A 28 9.23 -15.19 2.44
C GLU A 28 9.33 -14.47 3.80
N VAL A 29 8.31 -13.71 4.17
CA VAL A 29 8.31 -12.92 5.40
C VAL A 29 8.24 -13.83 6.64
N LEU A 30 7.28 -14.77 6.71
CA LEU A 30 7.13 -15.61 7.89
C LEU A 30 8.34 -16.52 8.09
N SER A 31 8.95 -17.02 7.02
CA SER A 31 10.19 -17.80 7.12
C SER A 31 11.33 -17.00 7.74
N SER A 32 11.43 -15.70 7.41
CA SER A 32 12.45 -14.81 7.99
C SER A 32 12.22 -14.52 9.48
N LEU A 33 10.99 -14.63 9.96
CA LEU A 33 10.63 -14.41 11.37
C LEU A 33 10.86 -15.64 12.26
N THR A 34 11.17 -16.81 11.68
CA THR A 34 11.36 -18.08 12.42
C THR A 34 12.24 -17.92 13.67
N PRO A 35 13.44 -17.27 13.62
CA PRO A 35 14.30 -17.15 14.80
C PRO A 35 13.67 -16.36 15.95
N VAL A 36 12.78 -15.41 15.64
CA VAL A 36 12.07 -14.61 16.65
C VAL A 36 10.93 -15.44 17.27
N ILE A 37 10.19 -16.13 16.43
CA ILE A 37 9.05 -16.97 16.86
C ILE A 37 9.51 -18.11 17.76
N GLU A 38 10.63 -18.74 17.46
CA GLU A 38 11.20 -19.83 18.28
C GLU A 38 11.67 -19.37 19.67
N GLN A 39 11.99 -18.10 19.83
CA GLN A 39 12.40 -17.51 21.11
C GLN A 39 11.21 -16.99 21.93
N GLN A 40 10.03 -16.90 21.37
CA GLN A 40 8.85 -16.24 21.97
C GLN A 40 7.61 -17.15 21.80
N PRO A 41 7.49 -18.25 22.56
CA PRO A 41 6.37 -19.19 22.41
C PRO A 41 4.99 -18.55 22.65
N GLU A 42 4.93 -17.48 23.42
CA GLU A 42 3.69 -16.71 23.63
C GLU A 42 3.11 -16.12 22.34
N TYR A 43 3.89 -15.97 21.29
CA TYR A 43 3.38 -15.50 19.98
C TYR A 43 2.50 -16.55 19.30
N GLU A 44 2.80 -17.86 19.49
CA GLU A 44 1.92 -18.92 19.03
C GLU A 44 0.64 -18.98 19.86
N GLU A 45 0.74 -18.86 21.20
CA GLU A 45 -0.43 -18.84 22.09
C GLU A 45 -1.39 -17.67 21.76
N ALA A 46 -0.83 -16.53 21.34
CA ALA A 46 -1.58 -15.35 20.91
C ALA A 46 -2.07 -15.43 19.44
N ALA A 47 -1.81 -16.50 18.71
CA ALA A 47 -2.10 -16.66 17.28
C ALA A 47 -1.58 -15.45 16.45
N LEU A 48 -0.34 -15.00 16.73
CA LEU A 48 0.20 -13.77 16.17
C LEU A 48 0.32 -13.85 14.64
N LEU A 49 0.85 -14.97 14.10
CA LEU A 49 1.06 -15.11 12.66
C LEU A 49 -0.24 -15.21 11.89
N GLU A 50 -1.24 -15.89 12.43
CA GLU A 50 -2.59 -15.94 11.84
C GLU A 50 -3.21 -14.54 11.78
N ARG A 51 -3.05 -13.74 12.81
CA ARG A 51 -3.55 -12.34 12.86
C ARG A 51 -2.78 -11.42 11.93
N LEU A 52 -1.50 -11.67 11.70
CA LEU A 52 -0.70 -10.89 10.76
C LEU A 52 -1.01 -11.22 9.30
N THR A 53 -1.40 -12.45 8.99
CA THR A 53 -1.71 -12.88 7.62
C THR A 53 -3.17 -12.68 7.22
N GLU A 54 -4.06 -12.40 8.18
CA GLU A 54 -5.48 -12.13 7.93
C GLU A 54 -5.74 -10.61 8.04
N PRO A 55 -6.21 -9.92 6.99
CA PRO A 55 -6.56 -8.51 7.10
C PRO A 55 -7.75 -8.31 8.04
N GLU A 56 -7.69 -7.26 8.88
CA GLU A 56 -8.79 -6.91 9.80
C GLU A 56 -10.08 -6.60 9.05
N ARG A 57 -9.97 -6.01 7.84
CA ARG A 57 -11.12 -5.71 6.99
C ARG A 57 -10.75 -5.64 5.52
N GLY A 58 -11.56 -6.25 4.67
CA GLY A 58 -11.50 -6.12 3.22
C GLY A 58 -12.78 -5.48 2.67
N VAL A 59 -12.64 -4.47 1.83
CA VAL A 59 -13.74 -3.83 1.13
C VAL A 59 -13.51 -3.97 -0.37
N THR A 60 -14.49 -4.56 -1.06
CA THR A 60 -14.53 -4.65 -2.52
C THR A 60 -15.77 -3.91 -3.00
N PHE A 61 -15.60 -3.05 -3.99
CA PHE A 61 -16.69 -2.25 -4.53
C PHE A 61 -16.60 -2.12 -6.05
N ARG A 62 -17.76 -1.89 -6.67
CA ARG A 62 -17.86 -1.60 -8.10
C ARG A 62 -17.64 -0.12 -8.34
N VAL A 63 -16.83 0.21 -9.34
CA VAL A 63 -16.58 1.59 -9.80
C VAL A 63 -17.21 1.77 -11.18
N VAL A 64 -18.20 2.64 -11.29
CA VAL A 64 -18.88 2.96 -12.56
C VAL A 64 -18.54 4.39 -12.96
N TRP A 65 -18.03 4.56 -14.16
CA TRP A 65 -17.64 5.87 -14.70
C TRP A 65 -17.91 5.95 -16.20
N VAL A 66 -17.82 7.14 -16.79
CA VAL A 66 -18.09 7.36 -18.22
C VAL A 66 -16.82 7.86 -18.90
N ASP A 67 -16.43 7.22 -20.01
CA ASP A 67 -15.28 7.62 -20.81
C ASP A 67 -15.59 8.86 -21.69
N ASP A 68 -14.60 9.32 -22.44
CA ASP A 68 -14.73 10.51 -23.30
C ASP A 68 -15.65 10.26 -24.52
N ALA A 69 -15.90 9.01 -24.87
CA ALA A 69 -16.87 8.63 -25.90
C ALA A 69 -18.33 8.55 -25.36
N GLY A 70 -18.55 8.84 -24.08
CA GLY A 70 -19.86 8.74 -23.43
C GLY A 70 -20.26 7.30 -23.07
N LYS A 71 -19.34 6.34 -23.16
CA LYS A 71 -19.62 4.93 -22.84
C LYS A 71 -19.39 4.68 -21.35
N VAL A 72 -20.32 3.94 -20.74
CA VAL A 72 -20.21 3.48 -19.35
C VAL A 72 -19.15 2.40 -19.23
N GLN A 73 -18.21 2.62 -18.32
CA GLN A 73 -17.14 1.68 -17.95
C GLN A 73 -17.36 1.17 -16.54
N VAL A 74 -16.91 -0.06 -16.28
CA VAL A 74 -17.05 -0.71 -14.97
C VAL A 74 -15.71 -1.33 -14.56
N ASN A 75 -15.22 -0.91 -13.40
CA ASN A 75 -14.01 -1.44 -12.78
C ASN A 75 -14.33 -1.98 -11.38
N LYS A 76 -13.38 -2.70 -10.78
CA LYS A 76 -13.42 -3.12 -9.38
C LYS A 76 -12.45 -2.27 -8.56
N GLY A 77 -12.90 -1.82 -7.41
CA GLY A 77 -12.09 -1.16 -6.41
C GLY A 77 -11.91 -2.03 -5.17
N TYR A 78 -10.76 -1.90 -4.53
CA TYR A 78 -10.39 -2.66 -3.35
C TYR A 78 -9.76 -1.77 -2.29
N ARG A 79 -10.04 -2.04 -1.00
CA ARG A 79 -9.29 -1.53 0.15
C ARG A 79 -9.19 -2.61 1.20
N TYR A 80 -7.97 -3.06 1.49
CA TYR A 80 -7.67 -3.93 2.61
C TYR A 80 -7.03 -3.12 3.72
N GLN A 81 -7.77 -3.01 4.83
CA GLN A 81 -7.34 -2.46 6.09
C GLN A 81 -6.69 -3.61 6.84
N PHE A 82 -5.36 -3.70 6.73
CA PHE A 82 -4.69 -4.95 7.03
C PHE A 82 -4.44 -5.10 8.53
N ASN A 83 -3.86 -4.08 9.17
CA ASN A 83 -3.58 -4.14 10.60
C ASN A 83 -3.54 -2.73 11.20
N SER A 84 -4.22 -2.51 12.32
CA SER A 84 -4.32 -1.23 13.02
C SER A 84 -3.69 -1.26 14.42
N ALA A 85 -2.96 -2.31 14.80
CA ALA A 85 -2.44 -2.50 16.15
C ALA A 85 -1.56 -1.34 16.64
N ILE A 86 -0.83 -0.68 15.72
CA ILE A 86 0.07 0.43 16.05
C ILE A 86 -0.42 1.79 15.54
N GLY A 87 -1.60 1.88 14.96
CA GLY A 87 -2.19 3.15 14.52
C GLY A 87 -3.14 3.01 13.33
N PRO A 88 -3.68 4.12 12.81
CA PRO A 88 -4.57 4.13 11.65
C PRO A 88 -3.96 3.39 10.46
N TYR A 89 -4.81 2.72 9.67
CA TYR A 89 -4.35 2.07 8.45
C TYR A 89 -3.70 3.07 7.51
N LYS A 90 -2.57 2.70 6.93
CA LYS A 90 -1.80 3.57 6.04
C LYS A 90 -1.20 2.79 4.90
N GLY A 91 -1.39 3.26 3.68
CA GLY A 91 -0.78 2.69 2.48
C GLY A 91 -1.43 3.15 1.19
N GLY A 92 -0.75 2.88 0.06
CA GLY A 92 -1.09 3.41 -1.25
C GLY A 92 -2.36 2.83 -1.88
N LEU A 93 -2.82 3.51 -2.93
CA LEU A 93 -3.77 3.02 -3.91
C LEU A 93 -3.02 2.72 -5.20
N ARG A 94 -3.19 1.54 -5.77
CA ARG A 94 -2.59 1.13 -7.06
C ARG A 94 -3.66 1.06 -8.15
N PHE A 95 -3.43 1.74 -9.28
CA PHE A 95 -4.27 1.61 -10.47
C PHE A 95 -3.48 0.94 -11.58
N ALA A 96 -3.84 -0.31 -11.86
CA ALA A 96 -3.20 -1.09 -12.93
C ALA A 96 -4.12 -2.26 -13.34
N PRO A 97 -4.10 -2.66 -14.62
CA PRO A 97 -5.05 -3.66 -15.15
C PRO A 97 -4.93 -5.05 -14.50
N ASN A 98 -3.79 -5.34 -13.88
CA ASN A 98 -3.54 -6.62 -13.18
C ASN A 98 -3.93 -6.59 -11.70
N VAL A 99 -4.55 -5.53 -11.19
CA VAL A 99 -4.95 -5.44 -9.78
C VAL A 99 -6.14 -6.37 -9.49
N TYR A 100 -5.94 -7.24 -8.51
CA TYR A 100 -6.95 -8.14 -7.95
C TYR A 100 -6.66 -8.34 -6.45
N PRO A 101 -7.53 -9.05 -5.68
CA PRO A 101 -7.36 -9.18 -4.23
C PRO A 101 -5.96 -9.64 -3.79
N GLY A 102 -5.37 -10.63 -4.45
CA GLY A 102 -4.04 -11.14 -4.10
C GLY A 102 -2.94 -10.08 -4.18
N ILE A 103 -2.95 -9.23 -5.22
CA ILE A 103 -2.02 -8.10 -5.36
C ILE A 103 -2.19 -7.11 -4.19
N ILE A 104 -3.43 -6.78 -3.84
CA ILE A 104 -3.66 -5.80 -2.76
C ILE A 104 -3.35 -6.40 -1.38
N LYS A 105 -3.61 -7.70 -1.17
CA LYS A 105 -3.26 -8.38 0.09
C LYS A 105 -1.75 -8.47 0.27
N PHE A 106 -0.98 -8.88 -0.76
CA PHE A 106 0.46 -8.95 -0.62
C PHE A 106 1.06 -7.58 -0.29
N LEU A 107 0.65 -6.54 -1.02
CA LEU A 107 1.11 -5.17 -0.77
C LEU A 107 0.67 -4.65 0.61
N GLY A 108 -0.51 -5.03 1.09
CA GLY A 108 -1.01 -4.66 2.41
C GLY A 108 -0.25 -5.36 3.53
N PHE A 109 0.08 -6.63 3.34
CA PHE A 109 0.89 -7.42 4.26
C PHE A 109 2.32 -6.85 4.38
N GLU A 110 2.99 -6.57 3.27
CA GLU A 110 4.29 -5.88 3.31
C GLU A 110 4.20 -4.51 3.99
N GLN A 111 3.11 -3.79 3.77
CA GLN A 111 2.93 -2.44 4.31
C GLN A 111 2.91 -2.41 5.83
N ILE A 112 2.42 -3.45 6.53
CA ILE A 112 2.44 -3.48 7.99
C ILE A 112 3.88 -3.56 8.53
N PHE A 113 4.73 -4.35 7.94
CA PHE A 113 6.16 -4.43 8.33
C PHE A 113 6.90 -3.14 7.98
N LYS A 114 6.72 -2.64 6.77
CA LYS A 114 7.30 -1.36 6.34
C LYS A 114 6.97 -0.23 7.29
N ASN A 115 5.70 -0.10 7.70
CA ASN A 115 5.26 0.97 8.58
C ASN A 115 5.78 0.79 10.01
N SER A 116 5.81 -0.45 10.54
CA SER A 116 6.34 -0.74 11.89
C SER A 116 7.81 -0.33 12.05
N LEU A 117 8.61 -0.48 11.00
CA LEU A 117 10.03 -0.11 10.99
C LEU A 117 10.28 1.40 11.04
N THR A 118 9.27 2.23 10.82
CA THR A 118 9.40 3.69 10.94
C THR A 118 9.39 4.18 12.38
N GLY A 119 8.91 3.38 13.34
CA GLY A 119 8.68 3.78 14.72
C GLY A 119 7.50 4.76 14.90
N LEU A 120 6.75 5.07 13.83
CA LEU A 120 5.59 5.95 13.87
C LEU A 120 4.31 5.17 14.21
N PRO A 121 3.31 5.80 14.85
CA PRO A 121 2.04 5.16 15.18
C PRO A 121 1.11 5.06 13.96
N ILE A 122 1.51 4.29 12.98
CA ILE A 122 0.76 4.05 11.74
C ILE A 122 0.66 2.55 11.45
N GLY A 123 -0.54 2.08 11.24
CA GLY A 123 -0.85 0.72 10.82
C GLY A 123 -0.61 0.49 9.33
N GLY A 124 -1.08 -0.62 8.80
CA GLY A 124 -0.93 -1.00 7.40
C GLY A 124 -2.26 -1.17 6.68
N GLY A 125 -2.32 -0.67 5.47
CA GLY A 125 -3.44 -0.87 4.56
C GLY A 125 -3.02 -0.68 3.11
N LYS A 126 -3.77 -1.27 2.20
CA LYS A 126 -3.53 -1.12 0.76
C LYS A 126 -4.85 -1.13 0.00
N GLY A 127 -4.87 -0.45 -1.13
CA GLY A 127 -6.03 -0.47 -2.01
C GLY A 127 -5.64 -0.31 -3.46
N GLY A 128 -6.64 -0.28 -4.31
CA GLY A 128 -6.43 -0.08 -5.74
C GLY A 128 -7.63 -0.47 -6.60
N SER A 129 -7.39 -0.51 -7.88
CA SER A 129 -8.38 -0.88 -8.89
C SER A 129 -7.70 -1.47 -10.12
N ASP A 130 -8.42 -2.30 -10.84
CA ASP A 130 -8.06 -2.84 -12.16
C ASP A 130 -8.13 -1.79 -13.30
N PHE A 131 -8.29 -0.53 -12.97
CA PHE A 131 -8.26 0.59 -13.92
C PHE A 131 -6.84 0.84 -14.43
N ASP A 132 -6.70 0.96 -15.76
CA ASP A 132 -5.45 1.37 -16.39
C ASP A 132 -5.50 2.88 -16.70
N PRO A 133 -4.70 3.72 -16.03
CA PRO A 133 -4.64 5.16 -16.31
C PRO A 133 -3.88 5.51 -17.58
N ASN A 134 -3.12 4.56 -18.17
CA ASN A 134 -2.32 4.83 -19.35
C ASN A 134 -3.21 5.10 -20.57
N GLY A 135 -2.92 6.16 -21.31
CA GLY A 135 -3.68 6.58 -22.48
C GLY A 135 -5.06 7.17 -22.18
N LYS A 136 -5.42 7.37 -20.91
CA LYS A 136 -6.64 8.06 -20.51
C LYS A 136 -6.44 9.56 -20.45
N SER A 137 -7.48 10.32 -20.82
CA SER A 137 -7.48 11.77 -20.65
C SER A 137 -7.54 12.15 -19.16
N ASP A 138 -7.12 13.39 -18.84
CA ASP A 138 -7.27 13.91 -17.48
C ASP A 138 -8.71 13.92 -17.00
N ALA A 139 -9.66 14.17 -17.92
CA ALA A 139 -11.08 14.15 -17.62
C ALA A 139 -11.60 12.74 -17.30
N GLU A 140 -11.13 11.71 -18.01
CA GLU A 140 -11.45 10.31 -17.72
C GLU A 140 -10.89 9.90 -16.35
N VAL A 141 -9.61 10.18 -16.09
CA VAL A 141 -8.96 9.88 -14.81
C VAL A 141 -9.66 10.60 -13.66
N MET A 142 -10.06 11.86 -13.86
CA MET A 142 -10.81 12.61 -12.85
C MET A 142 -12.15 11.94 -12.55
N ARG A 143 -12.95 11.60 -13.57
CA ARG A 143 -14.25 10.93 -13.40
C ARG A 143 -14.09 9.58 -12.69
N PHE A 144 -13.07 8.82 -13.07
CA PHE A 144 -12.74 7.55 -12.41
C PHE A 144 -12.38 7.75 -10.93
N CYS A 145 -11.48 8.67 -10.61
CA CYS A 145 -11.10 8.99 -9.23
C CYS A 145 -12.29 9.44 -8.38
N GLN A 146 -13.19 10.25 -8.96
CA GLN A 146 -14.41 10.69 -8.29
C GLN A 146 -15.35 9.50 -7.99
N ALA A 147 -15.50 8.58 -8.94
CA ALA A 147 -16.29 7.36 -8.76
C ALA A 147 -15.70 6.44 -7.68
N VAL A 148 -14.37 6.22 -7.69
CA VAL A 148 -13.68 5.48 -6.63
C VAL A 148 -13.91 6.10 -5.27
N MET A 149 -13.73 7.41 -5.14
CA MET A 149 -13.87 8.10 -3.85
C MET A 149 -15.31 8.10 -3.34
N THR A 150 -16.30 8.10 -4.23
CA THR A 150 -17.73 8.00 -3.87
C THR A 150 -18.04 6.68 -3.13
N GLU A 151 -17.31 5.63 -3.40
CA GLU A 151 -17.42 4.37 -2.66
C GLU A 151 -16.49 4.32 -1.45
N LEU A 152 -15.26 4.80 -1.61
CA LEU A 152 -14.20 4.63 -0.61
C LEU A 152 -14.34 5.55 0.62
N TYR A 153 -14.94 6.74 0.49
CA TYR A 153 -14.95 7.75 1.56
C TYR A 153 -15.52 7.26 2.89
N ARG A 154 -16.43 6.29 2.86
CA ARG A 154 -17.07 5.71 4.07
C ARG A 154 -16.09 4.93 4.94
N HIS A 155 -14.96 4.54 4.38
CA HIS A 155 -14.01 3.61 4.98
C HIS A 155 -12.68 4.26 5.36
N ILE A 156 -12.48 5.53 4.98
CA ILE A 156 -11.23 6.27 5.18
C ILE A 156 -11.45 7.53 6.00
N GLY A 157 -10.38 8.08 6.52
CA GLY A 157 -10.40 9.31 7.33
C GLY A 157 -9.08 9.51 8.04
N PRO A 158 -8.83 10.73 8.58
CA PRO A 158 -7.53 11.07 9.17
C PRO A 158 -7.13 10.21 10.36
N ASN A 159 -8.10 9.67 11.09
CA ASN A 159 -7.88 8.86 12.29
C ASN A 159 -8.24 7.37 12.12
N THR A 160 -8.63 6.97 10.92
CA THR A 160 -9.07 5.58 10.63
C THR A 160 -8.16 4.95 9.59
N ASP A 161 -8.09 5.54 8.41
CA ASP A 161 -7.38 4.99 7.26
C ASP A 161 -6.95 6.13 6.32
N VAL A 162 -5.65 6.27 6.09
CA VAL A 162 -5.08 7.35 5.29
C VAL A 162 -4.40 6.76 4.05
N PRO A 163 -5.10 6.72 2.90
CA PRO A 163 -4.51 6.27 1.64
C PRO A 163 -3.40 7.20 1.13
N ALA A 164 -2.63 6.70 0.18
CA ALA A 164 -1.53 7.41 -0.48
C ALA A 164 -1.46 7.06 -1.96
N GLY A 165 -0.52 7.65 -2.70
CA GLY A 165 -0.17 7.22 -4.04
C GLY A 165 0.61 5.91 -4.07
N ASP A 166 0.55 5.24 -5.21
CA ASP A 166 1.33 4.06 -5.59
C ASP A 166 1.36 3.99 -7.13
N LEU A 167 1.70 2.85 -7.74
CA LEU A 167 1.70 2.68 -9.19
C LEU A 167 0.36 3.14 -9.81
N GLY A 168 0.42 4.01 -10.81
CA GLY A 168 -0.75 4.58 -11.48
C GLY A 168 -1.53 5.63 -10.67
N VAL A 169 -1.04 6.02 -9.48
CA VAL A 169 -1.67 7.03 -8.62
C VAL A 169 -0.61 8.03 -8.15
N GLY A 170 -0.45 9.09 -8.89
CA GLY A 170 0.44 10.21 -8.57
C GLY A 170 -0.29 11.40 -7.95
N GLY A 171 0.38 12.55 -7.95
CA GLY A 171 -0.17 13.80 -7.39
C GLY A 171 -1.46 14.26 -8.07
N ARG A 172 -1.63 13.99 -9.36
CA ARG A 172 -2.85 14.28 -10.13
C ARG A 172 -4.04 13.49 -9.60
N GLU A 173 -3.90 12.16 -9.50
CA GLU A 173 -4.94 11.27 -9.01
C GLU A 173 -5.28 11.56 -7.55
N ILE A 174 -4.27 11.78 -6.72
CA ILE A 174 -4.47 12.18 -5.31
C ILE A 174 -5.24 13.50 -5.21
N GLY A 175 -4.97 14.46 -6.09
CA GLY A 175 -5.72 15.71 -6.15
C GLY A 175 -7.21 15.50 -6.48
N TYR A 176 -7.52 14.65 -7.46
CA TYR A 176 -8.90 14.32 -7.82
C TYR A 176 -9.63 13.54 -6.72
N LEU A 177 -8.95 12.56 -6.10
CA LEU A 177 -9.49 11.79 -4.97
C LEU A 177 -9.78 12.70 -3.77
N PHE A 178 -8.84 13.58 -3.41
CA PHE A 178 -9.02 14.51 -2.29
C PHE A 178 -10.12 15.54 -2.54
N GLY A 179 -10.19 16.09 -3.75
CA GLY A 179 -11.25 17.02 -4.14
C GLY A 179 -12.65 16.40 -4.00
N GLN A 180 -12.82 15.15 -4.40
CA GLN A 180 -14.09 14.44 -4.25
C GLN A 180 -14.39 14.09 -2.78
N TYR A 181 -13.39 13.63 -2.01
CA TYR A 181 -13.54 13.38 -0.57
C TYR A 181 -14.06 14.62 0.15
N LYS A 182 -13.37 15.77 -0.05
CA LYS A 182 -13.77 17.06 0.53
C LYS A 182 -15.20 17.44 0.20
N ARG A 183 -15.63 17.23 -1.06
CA ARG A 183 -17.01 17.54 -1.50
C ARG A 183 -18.06 16.69 -0.81
N ILE A 184 -17.75 15.40 -0.56
CA ILE A 184 -18.71 14.45 0.05
C ILE A 184 -18.82 14.67 1.54
N VAL A 185 -17.68 14.81 2.25
CA VAL A 185 -17.66 14.91 3.71
C VAL A 185 -17.80 16.33 4.23
N ASP A 186 -17.71 17.34 3.34
CA ASP A 186 -17.73 18.76 3.65
C ASP A 186 -16.71 19.19 4.71
N LYS A 187 -15.50 18.58 4.67
CA LYS A 187 -14.40 18.85 5.59
C LYS A 187 -13.07 18.95 4.85
N TYR A 188 -12.21 19.84 5.33
CA TYR A 188 -10.81 19.92 4.92
C TYR A 188 -9.96 19.31 6.02
N GLU A 189 -9.58 18.04 5.85
CA GLU A 189 -8.90 17.28 6.90
C GLU A 189 -7.73 16.45 6.34
N GLY A 190 -6.90 15.90 7.24
CA GLY A 190 -5.67 15.19 6.93
C GLY A 190 -5.86 13.78 6.38
N VAL A 191 -6.71 13.59 5.39
CA VAL A 191 -6.88 12.35 4.64
C VAL A 191 -6.06 12.40 3.36
N LEU A 192 -5.57 11.26 2.85
CA LEU A 192 -4.70 11.12 1.68
C LEU A 192 -3.36 11.84 1.82
N THR A 193 -2.26 11.12 1.67
CA THR A 193 -0.91 11.69 1.56
C THR A 193 -0.45 11.72 0.11
N GLY A 194 0.53 12.60 -0.20
CA GLY A 194 0.96 12.86 -1.59
C GLY A 194 0.18 13.96 -2.28
N LYS A 195 -0.60 14.75 -1.52
CA LYS A 195 -1.28 15.95 -2.01
C LYS A 195 -0.27 17.03 -2.43
N GLY A 196 -0.63 17.83 -3.42
CA GLY A 196 0.10 19.05 -3.73
C GLY A 196 0.10 20.04 -2.54
N ILE A 197 1.12 20.89 -2.47
CA ILE A 197 1.27 21.90 -1.39
C ILE A 197 0.00 22.73 -1.20
N PRO A 198 -0.70 23.23 -2.27
CA PRO A 198 -1.92 24.03 -2.11
C PRO A 198 -3.08 23.29 -1.42
N PHE A 199 -3.05 21.97 -1.36
CA PHE A 199 -4.10 21.15 -0.73
C PHE A 199 -3.67 20.53 0.60
N GLY A 200 -2.63 21.07 1.25
CA GLY A 200 -2.12 20.57 2.53
C GLY A 200 -1.07 19.46 2.40
N GLY A 201 -0.36 19.39 1.28
CA GLY A 201 0.81 18.54 1.10
C GLY A 201 2.05 19.06 1.83
N LEU A 202 3.09 18.22 1.90
CA LEU A 202 4.37 18.55 2.53
C LEU A 202 5.47 18.62 1.47
N LEU A 203 6.43 19.54 1.68
CA LEU A 203 7.66 19.61 0.90
C LEU A 203 8.51 18.36 1.11
N GLY A 204 9.31 17.99 0.11
CA GLY A 204 10.24 16.88 0.18
C GLY A 204 9.62 15.48 0.07
N ARG A 205 8.28 15.37 -0.05
CA ARG A 205 7.62 14.06 -0.14
C ARG A 205 7.99 13.31 -1.42
N SER A 206 8.15 14.01 -2.53
CA SER A 206 8.49 13.41 -3.82
C SER A 206 9.87 12.75 -3.78
N GLU A 207 10.83 13.42 -3.16
CA GLU A 207 12.23 13.02 -3.09
C GLU A 207 12.52 12.05 -1.93
N ALA A 208 11.66 12.03 -0.90
CA ALA A 208 11.90 11.30 0.35
C ALA A 208 12.19 9.80 0.15
N THR A 209 11.51 9.14 -0.77
CA THR A 209 11.76 7.72 -1.06
C THR A 209 13.16 7.50 -1.62
N GLY A 210 13.59 8.37 -2.55
CA GLY A 210 14.90 8.30 -3.16
C GLY A 210 16.01 8.52 -2.13
N PHE A 211 15.96 9.61 -1.38
CA PHE A 211 16.93 9.87 -0.30
C PHE A 211 16.98 8.71 0.70
N GLY A 212 15.82 8.20 1.12
CA GLY A 212 15.74 7.08 2.07
C GLY A 212 16.44 5.82 1.56
N ILE A 213 16.28 5.49 0.27
CA ILE A 213 16.95 4.32 -0.34
C ILE A 213 18.46 4.51 -0.36
N VAL A 214 18.95 5.70 -0.75
CA VAL A 214 20.39 5.98 -0.81
C VAL A 214 21.01 5.91 0.59
N TRP A 215 20.42 6.56 1.58
CA TRP A 215 20.92 6.52 2.96
C TRP A 215 20.90 5.10 3.54
N TYR A 216 19.83 4.33 3.27
CA TYR A 216 19.76 2.94 3.71
C TYR A 216 20.86 2.08 3.06
N ALA A 217 21.08 2.24 1.75
CA ALA A 217 22.14 1.54 1.04
C ALA A 217 23.53 1.90 1.58
N GLU A 218 23.76 3.17 1.90
CA GLU A 218 25.01 3.62 2.53
C GLU A 218 25.24 2.95 3.89
N GLU A 219 24.23 2.95 4.76
CA GLU A 219 24.32 2.31 6.08
C GLU A 219 24.49 0.79 5.98
N MET A 220 23.83 0.15 5.01
CA MET A 220 24.01 -1.29 4.74
C MET A 220 25.45 -1.61 4.32
N LEU A 221 26.05 -0.82 3.45
CA LEU A 221 27.43 -0.99 3.03
C LEU A 221 28.37 -0.77 4.22
N LYS A 222 28.21 0.30 5.01
CA LYS A 222 29.00 0.55 6.22
C LYS A 222 28.94 -0.62 7.20
N ALA A 223 27.76 -1.20 7.42
CA ALA A 223 27.60 -2.38 8.28
C ALA A 223 28.40 -3.60 7.81
N ASN A 224 28.68 -3.68 6.50
CA ASN A 224 29.51 -4.72 5.90
C ASN A 224 30.99 -4.31 5.72
N GLY A 225 31.40 -3.16 6.24
CA GLY A 225 32.76 -2.64 6.11
C GLY A 225 33.11 -2.10 4.71
N GLU A 226 32.07 -1.73 3.95
CA GLU A 226 32.16 -1.18 2.59
C GLU A 226 31.65 0.27 2.53
N ASP A 227 31.90 0.95 1.41
CA ASP A 227 31.37 2.29 1.12
C ASP A 227 30.76 2.36 -0.28
N MET A 228 30.15 3.50 -0.62
CA MET A 228 29.50 3.76 -1.92
C MET A 228 30.51 4.02 -3.05
N LYS A 229 31.75 4.31 -2.71
CA LYS A 229 32.76 4.71 -3.70
C LYS A 229 33.01 3.60 -4.71
N ASP A 230 33.08 3.95 -5.97
CA ASP A 230 33.34 3.06 -7.10
C ASP A 230 32.34 1.89 -7.26
N LYS A 231 31.17 1.96 -6.62
CA LYS A 231 30.10 0.97 -6.80
C LYS A 231 29.30 1.26 -8.06
N VAL A 232 28.93 0.19 -8.77
CA VAL A 232 27.99 0.23 -9.89
C VAL A 232 26.60 -0.10 -9.33
N VAL A 233 25.65 0.82 -9.53
CA VAL A 233 24.29 0.68 -8.99
C VAL A 233 23.30 0.49 -10.12
N GLY A 234 22.53 -0.58 -10.08
CA GLY A 234 21.37 -0.80 -10.95
C GLY A 234 20.08 -0.34 -10.25
N ILE A 235 19.29 0.49 -10.94
CA ILE A 235 18.01 0.98 -10.42
C ILE A 235 16.88 0.41 -11.27
N SER A 236 15.93 -0.24 -10.60
CA SER A 236 14.69 -0.70 -11.19
C SER A 236 13.50 0.06 -10.58
N GLY A 237 12.64 0.65 -11.43
CA GLY A 237 11.53 1.51 -11.01
C GLY A 237 11.97 2.95 -10.78
N PHE A 238 11.35 3.85 -11.55
CA PHE A 238 11.74 5.27 -11.59
C PHE A 238 11.07 6.15 -10.52
N LEU A 239 10.66 5.70 -9.41
CA LEU A 239 10.07 6.52 -8.35
C LEU A 239 10.84 7.86 -8.14
N SER A 240 10.94 8.37 -6.95
CA SER A 240 11.69 9.59 -6.64
C SER A 240 13.23 9.48 -6.80
N LEU A 241 13.75 8.30 -7.15
CA LEU A 241 15.18 8.08 -7.42
C LEU A 241 15.71 8.90 -8.60
N ILE A 242 14.86 9.33 -9.53
CA ILE A 242 15.26 10.21 -10.64
C ILE A 242 15.55 11.64 -10.21
N HIS A 243 15.27 12.02 -8.98
CA HIS A 243 15.45 13.37 -8.44
C HIS A 243 16.66 13.51 -7.50
N ILE A 244 17.53 12.49 -7.46
CA ILE A 244 18.73 12.48 -6.62
C ILE A 244 19.98 12.50 -7.48
#